data_fdc65e16497ae6359868d1258273ce8c
#
_entry.id   fdc65e16497ae6359868d1258273ce8c
#
_cell.length_a   1.000
_cell.length_b   1.000
_cell.length_c   1.000
_cell.angle_alpha   90.00
_cell.angle_beta   90.00
_cell.angle_gamma   90.00
#
_symmetry.space_group_name_H-M   'P 1'
#
loop_
_entity.id
_entity.type
_entity.pdbx_description
1 polymer ?
#
loop_
_entity_poly.entity_id
_entity_poly.type
_entity_poly.pdbx_seq_one_letter_code
_entity_poly.pdbx_strand_id
1 'polypeptide(L)'
;MVFLAALLTIGSAAPAVAAPRIVNGEGANPSEFAFLGALLEADEFRTKGAYQAQFCAANLISPTTMITAAHCVVDQKTGEVTAPDQLLVAFGSTLGSPNLKVIGISKITSHPNYRLRTAENDIAVLTLAQPVTDIAPITLLAASEVDTYAKPGDVVRVAGWGNTSASTNHFPDSLRSATLRVFPTGACGDGERHELGGVTFQGFDASEASAVTMICAAGATTNGDVIDACQGDSGGPLLAGDGAARRLVGVVSWGEKCASLFPGVYTRISAEFDFLRSSGALTVSTPTQPPGVSALSRNQEIVVTVDAAADGSDATNFTVNALGAQGDAWSCVATAAPGTTSGTCAIKGLVNDVPYQVTATASNALGTSPTAGPISATPTTLPTAGGITKTKRLKNSQLRVWVAASDANGGEFTADLVRCVSANGRITRQAAVANGKVTLPKMRPGKYQCIHEVTATTGTAQSTPVLVRIPAR
;
A
#
# COMPACT_ATOMS: atom_id res chain seq x y z
N MET A 1 0.94 -34.06 -75.94
CA MET A 1 0.49 -33.07 -75.02
C MET A 1 0.84 -33.58 -73.57
N VAL A 2 1.91 -33.06 -73.02
CA VAL A 2 2.36 -33.43 -71.66
C VAL A 2 2.02 -32.25 -70.75
N PHE A 3 1.14 -32.45 -69.82
CA PHE A 3 0.82 -31.44 -68.78
C PHE A 3 1.83 -31.52 -67.69
N LEU A 4 2.59 -30.43 -67.51
CA LEU A 4 3.49 -30.22 -66.35
C LEU A 4 2.67 -29.60 -65.24
N ALA A 5 2.47 -30.34 -64.11
CA ALA A 5 1.86 -29.81 -62.91
C ALA A 5 2.95 -29.14 -62.05
N ALA A 6 2.87 -27.83 -61.86
CA ALA A 6 3.71 -27.08 -60.95
C ALA A 6 3.17 -27.23 -59.51
N LEU A 7 3.91 -27.89 -58.63
CA LEU A 7 3.65 -27.87 -57.16
C LEU A 7 4.08 -26.52 -56.58
N LEU A 8 3.11 -25.72 -56.13
CA LEU A 8 3.36 -24.57 -55.27
C LEU A 8 3.62 -25.10 -53.82
N THR A 9 4.83 -25.03 -53.35
CA THR A 9 5.14 -25.21 -51.92
C THR A 9 4.79 -23.93 -51.17
N ILE A 10 3.70 -23.96 -50.39
CA ILE A 10 3.38 -22.91 -49.41
C ILE A 10 4.32 -23.10 -48.24
N GLY A 11 5.37 -22.29 -48.17
CA GLY A 11 6.23 -22.21 -47.01
C GLY A 11 5.47 -21.61 -45.83
N SER A 12 5.16 -22.41 -44.81
CA SER A 12 4.68 -21.92 -43.53
C SER A 12 5.79 -21.09 -42.88
N ALA A 13 5.64 -19.77 -42.87
CA ALA A 13 6.46 -18.92 -42.00
C ALA A 13 6.10 -19.28 -40.55
N ALA A 14 7.04 -19.88 -39.83
CA ALA A 14 6.94 -20.03 -38.39
C ALA A 14 6.78 -18.64 -37.74
N PRO A 15 5.88 -18.46 -36.77
CA PRO A 15 5.81 -17.20 -36.05
C PRO A 15 7.18 -16.91 -35.42
N ALA A 16 7.73 -15.73 -35.69
CA ALA A 16 8.95 -15.26 -35.06
C ALA A 16 8.67 -15.21 -33.56
N VAL A 17 9.28 -16.11 -32.78
CA VAL A 17 9.30 -16.03 -31.32
C VAL A 17 10.01 -14.73 -31.00
N ALA A 18 9.29 -13.76 -30.44
CA ALA A 18 9.87 -12.50 -29.99
C ALA A 18 10.96 -12.83 -28.96
N ALA A 19 12.18 -12.36 -29.20
CA ALA A 19 13.29 -12.55 -28.24
C ALA A 19 12.96 -11.88 -26.90
N PRO A 20 13.27 -12.51 -25.77
CA PRO A 20 13.00 -11.99 -24.41
C PRO A 20 13.72 -10.66 -24.15
N ARG A 21 13.10 -9.75 -23.34
CA ARG A 21 13.53 -8.34 -23.24
C ARG A 21 12.94 -7.68 -21.98
N ILE A 22 13.69 -6.84 -21.18
CA ILE A 22 13.74 -6.98 -19.72
C ILE A 22 13.78 -8.48 -19.53
N VAL A 23 14.51 -9.09 -18.71
CA VAL A 23 14.61 -10.56 -18.82
C VAL A 23 13.20 -11.17 -18.88
N ASN A 24 12.85 -11.79 -20.01
CA ASN A 24 11.53 -12.35 -20.35
C ASN A 24 10.35 -11.34 -20.42
N GLY A 25 10.61 -10.02 -20.60
CA GLY A 25 9.61 -8.98 -20.82
C GLY A 25 9.21 -8.80 -22.30
N GLU A 26 8.51 -7.70 -22.60
CA GLU A 26 7.97 -7.37 -23.92
C GLU A 26 8.30 -5.92 -24.35
N GLY A 27 7.94 -5.53 -25.58
CA GLY A 27 8.03 -4.14 -26.02
C GLY A 27 7.07 -3.25 -25.22
N ALA A 28 7.56 -2.16 -24.66
CA ALA A 28 6.72 -1.23 -23.92
C ALA A 28 5.84 -0.40 -24.86
N ASN A 29 4.62 -0.07 -24.44
CA ASN A 29 3.83 0.96 -25.07
C ASN A 29 4.38 2.35 -24.67
N PRO A 30 4.95 3.15 -25.59
CA PRO A 30 5.62 4.40 -25.24
C PRO A 30 4.72 5.42 -24.51
N SER A 31 3.42 5.44 -24.80
CA SER A 31 2.48 6.37 -24.17
C SER A 31 2.24 6.07 -22.70
N GLU A 32 2.48 4.84 -22.26
CA GLU A 32 2.32 4.44 -20.86
C GLU A 32 3.48 4.90 -19.99
N PHE A 33 4.64 5.10 -20.59
CA PHE A 33 5.89 5.41 -19.90
C PHE A 33 6.51 6.74 -20.37
N ALA A 34 5.71 7.65 -20.90
CA ALA A 34 6.22 8.93 -21.40
C ALA A 34 6.99 9.73 -20.34
N PHE A 35 6.60 9.60 -19.04
CA PHE A 35 7.26 10.24 -17.88
C PHE A 35 8.65 9.64 -17.57
N LEU A 36 8.99 8.49 -18.13
CA LEU A 36 10.26 7.82 -17.91
C LEU A 36 11.36 8.43 -18.79
N GLY A 37 12.43 8.89 -18.17
CA GLY A 37 13.63 9.37 -18.85
C GLY A 37 14.81 8.42 -18.66
N ALA A 38 15.62 8.25 -19.69
CA ALA A 38 16.92 7.61 -19.58
C ALA A 38 17.91 8.56 -18.93
N LEU A 39 18.63 8.11 -17.89
CA LEU A 39 19.70 8.86 -17.27
C LEU A 39 21.01 8.54 -18.02
N LEU A 40 21.70 9.60 -18.48
CA LEU A 40 22.83 9.51 -19.38
C LEU A 40 24.07 10.15 -18.73
N GLU A 41 25.24 9.53 -18.94
CA GLU A 41 26.51 10.22 -18.71
C GLU A 41 26.75 11.29 -19.78
N ALA A 42 26.99 12.54 -19.39
CA ALA A 42 27.03 13.67 -20.31
C ALA A 42 28.19 13.58 -21.32
N ASP A 43 29.36 13.12 -20.89
CA ASP A 43 30.52 12.99 -21.76
C ASP A 43 30.38 11.85 -22.76
N GLU A 44 29.81 10.72 -22.33
CA GLU A 44 29.48 9.62 -23.22
C GLU A 44 28.39 10.02 -24.22
N PHE A 45 27.38 10.76 -23.79
CA PHE A 45 26.32 11.26 -24.68
C PHE A 45 26.91 12.13 -25.80
N ARG A 46 27.81 13.07 -25.47
CA ARG A 46 28.43 13.95 -26.45
C ARG A 46 29.28 13.22 -27.50
N THR A 47 29.86 12.08 -27.11
CA THR A 47 30.79 11.33 -27.97
C THR A 47 30.16 10.13 -28.67
N LYS A 48 29.17 9.47 -28.03
CA LYS A 48 28.63 8.19 -28.49
C LYS A 48 27.10 8.18 -28.64
N GLY A 49 26.40 9.23 -28.19
CA GLY A 49 24.94 9.34 -28.24
C GLY A 49 24.22 8.65 -27.07
N ALA A 50 22.89 8.84 -27.00
CA ALA A 50 22.09 8.45 -25.84
C ALA A 50 22.08 6.95 -25.56
N TYR A 51 22.10 6.10 -26.59
CA TYR A 51 22.10 4.66 -26.44
C TYR A 51 23.34 4.13 -25.67
N GLN A 52 24.51 4.68 -25.96
CA GLN A 52 25.74 4.26 -25.30
C GLN A 52 25.93 4.90 -23.92
N ALA A 53 25.38 6.10 -23.76
CA ALA A 53 25.51 6.89 -22.52
C ALA A 53 24.51 6.51 -21.44
N GLN A 54 23.46 5.73 -21.77
CA GLN A 54 22.43 5.32 -20.80
C GLN A 54 22.99 4.30 -19.82
N PHE A 55 22.79 4.55 -18.53
CA PHE A 55 23.19 3.64 -17.47
C PHE A 55 22.12 3.40 -16.40
N CYS A 56 21.20 4.35 -16.23
CA CYS A 56 20.07 4.31 -15.30
C CYS A 56 18.83 4.95 -15.96
N ALA A 57 17.76 5.04 -15.20
CA ALA A 57 16.52 5.72 -15.58
C ALA A 57 16.05 6.67 -14.47
N ALA A 58 15.11 7.56 -14.77
CA ALA A 58 14.49 8.48 -13.81
C ALA A 58 13.03 8.73 -14.16
N ASN A 59 12.21 9.05 -13.17
CA ASN A 59 10.76 9.20 -13.28
C ASN A 59 10.36 10.66 -13.06
N LEU A 60 9.71 11.29 -14.03
CA LEU A 60 9.20 12.67 -13.94
C LEU A 60 8.00 12.70 -12.98
N ILE A 61 8.11 13.42 -11.88
CA ILE A 61 7.06 13.57 -10.84
C ILE A 61 6.46 14.99 -10.78
N SER A 62 7.15 15.95 -11.39
CA SER A 62 6.63 17.30 -11.64
C SER A 62 7.33 17.88 -12.87
N PRO A 63 6.89 19.00 -13.47
CA PRO A 63 7.55 19.59 -14.63
C PRO A 63 9.04 19.84 -14.47
N THR A 64 9.55 20.00 -13.25
CA THR A 64 10.96 20.32 -12.96
C THR A 64 11.67 19.27 -12.13
N THR A 65 10.98 18.18 -11.73
CA THR A 65 11.52 17.26 -10.75
C THR A 65 11.38 15.81 -11.22
N MET A 66 12.45 15.06 -11.11
CA MET A 66 12.46 13.61 -11.32
C MET A 66 12.99 12.88 -10.09
N ILE A 67 12.68 11.60 -9.97
CA ILE A 67 13.27 10.70 -8.99
C ILE A 67 13.95 9.54 -9.68
N THR A 68 15.08 9.13 -9.10
CA THR A 68 15.89 7.98 -9.53
C THR A 68 16.40 7.22 -8.31
N ALA A 69 17.14 6.14 -8.49
CA ALA A 69 17.85 5.48 -7.41
C ALA A 69 19.09 6.30 -6.96
N ALA A 70 19.39 6.30 -5.67
CA ALA A 70 20.56 7.00 -5.14
C ALA A 70 21.86 6.42 -5.70
N HIS A 71 21.94 5.10 -5.87
CA HIS A 71 23.13 4.44 -6.43
C HIS A 71 23.44 4.87 -7.87
N CYS A 72 22.51 5.46 -8.60
CA CYS A 72 22.74 6.03 -9.93
C CYS A 72 23.50 7.37 -9.89
N VAL A 73 23.48 8.05 -8.76
CA VAL A 73 24.02 9.43 -8.62
C VAL A 73 24.98 9.59 -7.46
N VAL A 74 25.30 8.50 -6.75
CA VAL A 74 26.27 8.46 -5.65
C VAL A 74 27.39 7.50 -6.03
N ASP A 75 28.62 7.98 -6.03
CA ASP A 75 29.79 7.12 -6.26
C ASP A 75 29.89 6.07 -5.15
N GLN A 76 29.90 4.81 -5.56
CA GLN A 76 29.84 3.66 -4.63
C GLN A 76 31.13 3.46 -3.81
N LYS A 77 32.21 4.17 -4.14
CA LYS A 77 33.51 4.08 -3.44
C LYS A 77 33.71 5.26 -2.50
N THR A 78 33.36 6.47 -2.94
CA THR A 78 33.59 7.69 -2.17
C THR A 78 32.37 8.15 -1.36
N GLY A 79 31.15 7.72 -1.78
CA GLY A 79 29.88 8.21 -1.22
C GLY A 79 29.54 9.64 -1.68
N GLU A 80 30.28 10.21 -2.62
CA GLU A 80 30.05 11.56 -3.13
C GLU A 80 28.92 11.56 -4.16
N VAL A 81 28.11 12.64 -4.14
CA VAL A 81 27.05 12.82 -5.13
C VAL A 81 27.67 13.36 -6.43
N THR A 82 27.31 12.73 -7.55
CA THR A 82 27.74 13.13 -8.89
C THR A 82 27.37 14.59 -9.17
N ALA A 83 28.27 15.35 -9.80
CA ALA A 83 28.00 16.73 -10.17
C ALA A 83 26.88 16.80 -11.23
N PRO A 84 25.91 17.74 -11.10
CA PRO A 84 24.74 17.80 -11.98
C PRO A 84 25.07 17.93 -13.48
N ASP A 85 26.16 18.61 -13.83
CA ASP A 85 26.62 18.82 -15.21
C ASP A 85 27.22 17.58 -15.88
N GLN A 86 27.50 16.54 -15.09
CA GLN A 86 27.96 15.25 -15.59
C GLN A 86 26.80 14.33 -16.04
N LEU A 87 25.55 14.71 -15.78
CA LEU A 87 24.40 13.89 -16.09
C LEU A 87 23.37 14.64 -16.95
N LEU A 88 22.68 13.89 -17.81
CA LEU A 88 21.57 14.35 -18.63
C LEU A 88 20.41 13.39 -18.52
N VAL A 89 19.20 13.87 -18.83
CA VAL A 89 18.02 13.04 -18.96
C VAL A 89 17.49 13.11 -20.39
N ALA A 90 17.24 11.96 -21.01
CA ALA A 90 16.63 11.86 -22.33
C ALA A 90 15.24 11.24 -22.27
N PHE A 91 14.23 11.93 -22.77
CA PHE A 91 12.87 11.41 -22.94
C PHE A 91 12.68 10.92 -24.37
N GLY A 92 12.03 9.77 -24.49
CA GLY A 92 11.76 9.09 -25.75
C GLY A 92 11.94 7.58 -25.61
N SER A 93 11.17 6.78 -26.33
CA SER A 93 11.16 5.33 -26.19
C SER A 93 12.32 4.62 -26.89
N THR A 94 13.01 5.28 -27.81
CA THR A 94 14.10 4.70 -28.62
C THR A 94 15.33 5.58 -28.50
N LEU A 95 16.35 5.10 -27.80
CA LEU A 95 17.57 5.88 -27.49
C LEU A 95 18.44 6.21 -28.69
N GLY A 96 18.33 5.43 -29.76
CA GLY A 96 18.96 5.74 -31.06
C GLY A 96 18.22 6.81 -31.89
N SER A 97 17.07 7.31 -31.43
CA SER A 97 16.27 8.29 -32.17
C SER A 97 16.94 9.68 -32.18
N PRO A 98 16.97 10.40 -33.31
CA PRO A 98 17.44 11.78 -33.35
C PRO A 98 16.45 12.78 -32.68
N ASN A 99 15.24 12.35 -32.34
CA ASN A 99 14.16 13.18 -31.81
C ASN A 99 14.03 13.06 -30.28
N LEU A 100 15.06 12.61 -29.57
CA LEU A 100 15.05 12.58 -28.12
C LEU A 100 15.01 14.00 -27.55
N LYS A 101 14.16 14.20 -26.52
CA LYS A 101 14.18 15.40 -25.72
C LYS A 101 15.23 15.25 -24.62
N VAL A 102 16.37 15.90 -24.76
CA VAL A 102 17.48 15.83 -23.79
C VAL A 102 17.52 17.08 -22.95
N ILE A 103 17.58 16.93 -21.62
CA ILE A 103 17.54 18.03 -20.65
C ILE A 103 18.66 17.84 -19.64
N GLY A 104 19.32 18.93 -19.27
CA GLY A 104 20.33 18.98 -18.21
C GLY A 104 19.71 18.90 -16.82
N ILE A 105 20.53 18.57 -15.85
CA ILE A 105 20.19 18.56 -14.42
C ILE A 105 20.83 19.78 -13.76
N SER A 106 20.09 20.50 -12.94
CA SER A 106 20.57 21.67 -12.20
C SER A 106 20.94 21.36 -10.75
N LYS A 107 20.33 20.31 -10.16
CA LYS A 107 20.60 19.89 -8.79
C LYS A 107 20.33 18.40 -8.63
N ILE A 108 21.16 17.74 -7.83
CA ILE A 108 20.97 16.35 -7.39
C ILE A 108 20.91 16.35 -5.86
N THR A 109 19.93 15.65 -5.29
CA THR A 109 19.78 15.47 -3.85
C THR A 109 19.57 13.98 -3.56
N SER A 110 20.61 13.33 -3.06
CA SER A 110 20.51 11.93 -2.61
C SER A 110 19.86 11.88 -1.23
N HIS A 111 19.17 10.77 -0.92
CA HIS A 111 18.61 10.54 0.40
C HIS A 111 19.72 10.56 1.47
N PRO A 112 19.62 11.36 2.55
CA PRO A 112 20.71 11.55 3.53
C PRO A 112 21.06 10.27 4.30
N ASN A 113 20.11 9.32 4.39
CA ASN A 113 20.31 8.02 5.03
C ASN A 113 20.49 6.89 4.01
N TYR A 114 20.83 7.19 2.76
CA TYR A 114 21.18 6.15 1.79
C TYR A 114 22.36 5.34 2.28
N ARG A 115 22.23 4.00 2.26
CA ARG A 115 23.25 3.09 2.74
C ARG A 115 23.86 2.29 1.58
N LEU A 116 25.07 2.61 1.22
CA LEU A 116 25.81 1.96 0.11
C LEU A 116 25.82 0.41 0.19
N ARG A 117 25.88 -0.15 1.40
CA ARG A 117 26.03 -1.61 1.58
C ARG A 117 24.73 -2.39 1.44
N THR A 118 23.62 -1.83 1.91
CA THR A 118 22.32 -2.50 1.95
C THR A 118 21.32 -1.92 0.97
N ALA A 119 21.69 -0.84 0.25
CA ALA A 119 20.80 -0.04 -0.60
C ALA A 119 19.51 0.43 0.12
N GLU A 120 19.53 0.55 1.44
CA GLU A 120 18.42 1.13 2.19
C GLU A 120 18.30 2.63 1.86
N ASN A 121 17.06 3.11 1.63
CA ASN A 121 16.74 4.46 1.17
C ASN A 121 17.43 4.80 -0.18
N ASP A 122 17.43 3.87 -1.10
CA ASP A 122 18.04 4.03 -2.43
C ASP A 122 17.15 4.90 -3.35
N ILE A 123 17.12 6.19 -3.07
CA ILE A 123 16.36 7.20 -3.82
C ILE A 123 17.10 8.53 -3.87
N ALA A 124 17.00 9.21 -5.00
CA ALA A 124 17.52 10.57 -5.19
C ALA A 124 16.53 11.41 -6.01
N VAL A 125 16.59 12.71 -5.77
CA VAL A 125 15.82 13.74 -6.49
C VAL A 125 16.72 14.49 -7.46
N LEU A 126 16.27 14.60 -8.71
CA LEU A 126 16.90 15.37 -9.75
C LEU A 126 16.04 16.62 -10.05
N THR A 127 16.61 17.81 -9.93
CA THR A 127 15.97 19.05 -10.42
C THR A 127 16.45 19.30 -11.84
N LEU A 128 15.52 19.39 -12.79
CA LEU A 128 15.83 19.64 -14.19
C LEU A 128 16.26 21.10 -14.40
N ALA A 129 17.17 21.33 -15.34
CA ALA A 129 17.61 22.67 -15.72
C ALA A 129 16.54 23.47 -16.47
N GLN A 130 15.57 22.77 -17.08
CA GLN A 130 14.43 23.36 -17.79
C GLN A 130 13.16 22.52 -17.51
N PRO A 131 11.97 23.16 -17.42
CA PRO A 131 10.73 22.43 -17.17
C PRO A 131 10.29 21.62 -18.39
N VAL A 132 9.73 20.43 -18.10
CA VAL A 132 9.08 19.54 -19.07
C VAL A 132 7.57 19.70 -18.89
N THR A 133 6.92 20.43 -19.79
CA THR A 133 5.50 20.79 -19.70
C THR A 133 4.61 20.01 -20.67
N ASP A 134 5.19 19.30 -21.62
CA ASP A 134 4.54 18.51 -22.65
C ASP A 134 4.48 17.01 -22.31
N ILE A 135 5.02 16.59 -21.17
CA ILE A 135 4.95 15.24 -20.64
C ILE A 135 4.24 15.28 -19.29
N ALA A 136 3.19 14.47 -19.14
CA ALA A 136 2.47 14.35 -17.88
C ALA A 136 3.34 13.61 -16.84
N PRO A 137 3.57 14.18 -15.65
CA PRO A 137 4.26 13.50 -14.56
C PRO A 137 3.48 12.28 -14.06
N ILE A 138 4.20 11.31 -13.48
CA ILE A 138 3.60 10.15 -12.82
C ILE A 138 3.18 10.51 -11.37
N THR A 139 2.03 10.02 -10.96
CA THR A 139 1.56 10.15 -9.57
C THR A 139 2.27 9.15 -8.67
N LEU A 140 2.75 9.60 -7.52
CA LEU A 140 3.37 8.74 -6.50
C LEU A 140 2.31 7.98 -5.72
N LEU A 141 2.62 6.73 -5.32
CA LEU A 141 1.75 5.95 -4.44
C LEU A 141 1.81 6.49 -3.02
N ALA A 142 0.72 7.05 -2.52
CA ALA A 142 0.60 7.44 -1.12
C ALA A 142 0.46 6.22 -0.20
N ALA A 143 0.82 6.39 1.09
CA ALA A 143 0.73 5.31 2.07
C ALA A 143 -0.71 4.75 2.23
N SER A 144 -1.73 5.61 2.11
CA SER A 144 -3.15 5.22 2.15
C SER A 144 -3.63 4.39 0.96
N GLU A 145 -2.89 4.41 -0.15
CA GLU A 145 -3.24 3.71 -1.38
C GLU A 145 -2.58 2.33 -1.48
N VAL A 146 -1.69 1.97 -0.54
CA VAL A 146 -0.92 0.71 -0.57
C VAL A 146 -1.82 -0.52 -0.65
N ASP A 147 -2.89 -0.57 0.14
CA ASP A 147 -3.85 -1.68 0.14
C ASP A 147 -4.68 -1.77 -1.16
N THR A 148 -4.68 -0.72 -1.96
CA THR A 148 -5.38 -0.69 -3.25
C THR A 148 -4.48 -1.11 -4.41
N TYR A 149 -3.18 -0.73 -4.37
CA TYR A 149 -2.31 -0.80 -5.53
C TYR A 149 -1.05 -1.64 -5.34
N ALA A 150 -0.66 -1.98 -4.10
CA ALA A 150 0.64 -2.59 -3.81
C ALA A 150 0.59 -3.67 -2.71
N LYS A 151 -0.56 -4.30 -2.48
CA LYS A 151 -0.63 -5.46 -1.58
C LYS A 151 -0.03 -6.70 -2.24
N PRO A 152 0.37 -7.70 -1.47
CA PRO A 152 0.87 -8.96 -1.99
C PRO A 152 -0.06 -9.59 -3.05
N GLY A 153 0.53 -9.97 -4.19
CA GLY A 153 -0.17 -10.54 -5.33
C GLY A 153 -0.69 -9.52 -6.35
N ASP A 154 -0.70 -8.22 -6.05
CA ASP A 154 -1.12 -7.20 -7.01
C ASP A 154 -0.19 -7.17 -8.23
N VAL A 155 -0.78 -6.87 -9.37
CA VAL A 155 -0.07 -6.74 -10.64
C VAL A 155 0.62 -5.38 -10.68
N VAL A 156 1.93 -5.41 -10.97
CA VAL A 156 2.75 -4.23 -11.18
C VAL A 156 3.55 -4.37 -12.47
N ARG A 157 4.03 -3.26 -13.01
CA ARG A 157 4.83 -3.24 -14.24
C ARG A 157 6.14 -2.48 -14.03
N VAL A 158 7.21 -3.05 -14.56
CA VAL A 158 8.52 -2.42 -14.62
C VAL A 158 8.81 -2.04 -16.06
N ALA A 159 9.57 -0.96 -16.28
CA ALA A 159 10.01 -0.54 -17.61
C ALA A 159 11.42 0.07 -17.59
N GLY A 160 12.16 -0.11 -18.67
CA GLY A 160 13.49 0.45 -18.85
C GLY A 160 14.20 -0.01 -20.12
N TRP A 161 15.47 0.35 -20.23
CA TRP A 161 16.39 -0.01 -21.32
C TRP A 161 17.51 -0.94 -20.85
N GLY A 162 17.32 -1.60 -19.70
CA GLY A 162 18.30 -2.49 -19.11
C GLY A 162 18.50 -3.76 -19.89
N ASN A 163 19.49 -4.54 -19.44
CA ASN A 163 19.90 -5.80 -20.03
C ASN A 163 18.71 -6.77 -20.14
N THR A 164 18.57 -7.37 -21.31
CA THR A 164 17.47 -8.29 -21.63
C THR A 164 17.84 -9.77 -21.47
N SER A 165 19.06 -10.05 -20.99
CA SER A 165 19.58 -11.40 -20.83
C SER A 165 20.24 -11.57 -19.48
N ALA A 166 19.89 -12.63 -18.75
CA ALA A 166 20.54 -12.98 -17.49
C ALA A 166 21.98 -13.50 -17.68
N SER A 167 22.34 -13.92 -18.90
CA SER A 167 23.62 -14.61 -19.18
C SER A 167 24.57 -13.85 -20.10
N THR A 168 24.08 -12.84 -20.82
CA THR A 168 24.88 -12.04 -21.78
C THR A 168 24.50 -10.57 -21.68
N ASN A 169 25.40 -9.68 -22.13
CA ASN A 169 25.11 -8.25 -22.23
C ASN A 169 24.38 -7.97 -23.55
N HIS A 170 23.08 -7.69 -23.43
CA HIS A 170 22.23 -7.31 -24.55
C HIS A 170 21.29 -6.18 -24.15
N PHE A 171 21.69 -4.94 -24.39
CA PHE A 171 20.89 -3.74 -24.08
C PHE A 171 20.04 -3.37 -25.32
N PRO A 172 18.73 -3.16 -25.15
CA PRO A 172 17.89 -2.70 -26.24
C PRO A 172 18.01 -1.18 -26.42
N ASP A 173 17.85 -0.69 -27.65
CA ASP A 173 17.70 0.74 -27.92
C ASP A 173 16.27 1.24 -27.64
N SER A 174 15.30 0.34 -27.68
CA SER A 174 13.87 0.61 -27.52
C SER A 174 13.37 0.17 -26.16
N LEU A 175 12.54 1.01 -25.54
CA LEU A 175 11.96 0.79 -24.20
C LEU A 175 11.25 -0.56 -24.11
N ARG A 176 11.47 -1.22 -22.98
CA ARG A 176 10.88 -2.53 -22.63
C ARG A 176 10.03 -2.42 -21.39
N SER A 177 9.11 -3.37 -21.21
CA SER A 177 8.32 -3.51 -20.01
C SER A 177 8.08 -4.97 -19.66
N ALA A 178 7.79 -5.23 -18.39
CA ALA A 178 7.36 -6.53 -17.93
C ALA A 178 6.30 -6.42 -16.85
N THR A 179 5.43 -7.43 -16.80
CA THR A 179 4.43 -7.59 -15.76
C THR A 179 4.99 -8.44 -14.63
N LEU A 180 4.93 -7.91 -13.42
CA LEU A 180 5.38 -8.56 -12.20
C LEU A 180 4.24 -8.63 -11.18
N ARG A 181 4.50 -9.27 -10.06
CA ARG A 181 3.61 -9.27 -8.90
C ARG A 181 4.35 -8.85 -7.66
N VAL A 182 3.67 -8.07 -6.82
CA VAL A 182 4.16 -7.69 -5.50
C VAL A 182 4.24 -8.94 -4.61
N PHE A 183 5.36 -9.11 -3.94
CA PHE A 183 5.60 -10.21 -3.02
C PHE A 183 5.10 -9.87 -1.61
N PRO A 184 4.79 -10.88 -0.75
CA PRO A 184 4.57 -10.67 0.67
C PRO A 184 5.76 -9.95 1.33
N THR A 185 5.47 -9.16 2.36
CA THR A 185 6.52 -8.44 3.13
C THR A 185 7.56 -9.38 3.71
N GLY A 186 7.17 -10.59 4.14
CA GLY A 186 8.09 -11.60 4.65
C GLY A 186 9.12 -12.09 3.63
N ALA A 187 8.80 -12.05 2.33
CA ALA A 187 9.79 -12.35 1.28
C ALA A 187 10.81 -11.22 1.05
N CYS A 188 10.55 -10.02 1.61
CA CYS A 188 11.38 -8.82 1.46
C CYS A 188 11.91 -8.33 2.82
N GLY A 189 12.34 -9.22 3.70
CA GLY A 189 12.91 -8.87 5.00
C GLY A 189 12.91 -9.96 6.06
N ASP A 190 12.14 -11.06 5.89
CA ASP A 190 12.08 -12.15 6.86
C ASP A 190 12.55 -13.50 6.30
N GLY A 191 13.09 -13.52 5.07
CA GLY A 191 13.60 -14.72 4.40
C GLY A 191 12.52 -15.71 3.94
N GLU A 192 11.24 -15.30 3.91
CA GLU A 192 10.13 -16.18 3.54
C GLU A 192 10.14 -16.50 2.05
N ARG A 193 9.98 -17.79 1.73
CA ARG A 193 9.83 -18.25 0.35
C ARG A 193 8.46 -17.92 -0.20
N HIS A 194 8.38 -17.67 -1.50
CA HIS A 194 7.13 -17.37 -2.18
C HIS A 194 6.97 -18.15 -3.49
N GLU A 195 5.80 -18.76 -3.69
CA GLU A 195 5.47 -19.48 -4.92
C GLU A 195 4.74 -18.56 -5.90
N LEU A 196 5.27 -18.45 -7.12
CA LEU A 196 4.66 -17.69 -8.21
C LEU A 196 4.85 -18.41 -9.55
N GLY A 197 3.75 -18.74 -10.24
CA GLY A 197 3.79 -19.34 -11.58
C GLY A 197 4.55 -20.67 -11.66
N GLY A 198 4.59 -21.45 -10.57
CA GLY A 198 5.34 -22.70 -10.47
C GLY A 198 6.84 -22.53 -10.15
N VAL A 199 7.27 -21.29 -9.85
CA VAL A 199 8.64 -20.99 -9.43
C VAL A 199 8.65 -20.73 -7.91
N THR A 200 9.54 -21.38 -7.18
CA THR A 200 9.80 -21.12 -5.76
C THR A 200 10.88 -20.05 -5.63
N PHE A 201 10.48 -18.84 -5.28
CA PHE A 201 11.42 -17.76 -4.99
C PHE A 201 11.93 -17.86 -3.55
N GLN A 202 13.19 -17.52 -3.35
CA GLN A 202 13.79 -17.31 -2.03
C GLN A 202 13.42 -15.89 -1.54
N GLY A 203 13.30 -15.70 -0.22
CA GLY A 203 13.19 -14.38 0.37
C GLY A 203 14.54 -13.83 0.81
N PHE A 204 14.60 -12.52 0.99
CA PHE A 204 15.72 -11.82 1.63
C PHE A 204 15.46 -11.69 3.13
N ASP A 205 16.48 -11.84 3.95
CA ASP A 205 16.38 -11.63 5.39
C ASP A 205 16.59 -10.14 5.77
N ALA A 206 16.36 -9.80 7.03
CA ALA A 206 16.43 -8.42 7.53
C ALA A 206 17.85 -7.80 7.48
N SER A 207 18.90 -8.58 7.23
CA SER A 207 20.27 -8.07 7.02
C SER A 207 20.52 -7.67 5.57
N GLU A 208 19.67 -8.12 4.66
CA GLU A 208 19.78 -7.93 3.21
C GLU A 208 18.76 -6.90 2.71
N ALA A 209 17.49 -7.03 3.12
CA ALA A 209 16.41 -6.14 2.68
C ALA A 209 15.55 -5.65 3.87
N SER A 210 14.94 -4.48 3.71
CA SER A 210 14.04 -3.88 4.70
C SER A 210 12.62 -3.83 4.15
N ALA A 211 11.71 -4.61 4.71
CA ALA A 211 10.30 -4.58 4.33
C ALA A 211 9.60 -3.22 4.59
N VAL A 212 10.24 -2.32 5.36
CA VAL A 212 9.73 -0.97 5.64
C VAL A 212 10.01 -0.03 4.46
N THR A 213 11.26 0.02 3.99
CA THR A 213 11.72 0.95 2.95
C THR A 213 11.81 0.34 1.56
N MET A 214 11.64 -0.98 1.46
CA MET A 214 11.72 -1.73 0.20
C MET A 214 10.43 -2.48 -0.11
N ILE A 215 10.21 -2.76 -1.38
CA ILE A 215 9.15 -3.63 -1.88
C ILE A 215 9.76 -4.61 -2.88
N CYS A 216 9.40 -5.89 -2.77
CA CYS A 216 9.89 -6.93 -3.65
C CYS A 216 8.84 -7.31 -4.69
N ALA A 217 9.27 -7.51 -5.93
CA ALA A 217 8.41 -7.97 -7.00
C ALA A 217 9.20 -8.81 -8.01
N ALA A 218 8.53 -9.81 -8.58
CA ALA A 218 9.04 -10.61 -9.70
C ALA A 218 7.88 -11.13 -10.54
N GLY A 219 8.19 -11.68 -11.70
CA GLY A 219 7.24 -12.40 -12.53
C GLY A 219 7.73 -13.81 -12.86
N ALA A 220 6.83 -14.63 -13.37
CA ALA A 220 7.15 -15.93 -13.94
C ALA A 220 6.36 -16.16 -15.22
N THR A 221 7.00 -16.73 -16.22
CA THR A 221 6.33 -17.18 -17.45
C THR A 221 5.55 -18.47 -17.19
N THR A 222 4.69 -18.86 -18.09
CA THR A 222 3.98 -20.15 -18.03
C THR A 222 4.91 -21.38 -18.09
N ASN A 223 6.15 -21.18 -18.55
CA ASN A 223 7.18 -22.23 -18.62
C ASN A 223 8.07 -22.26 -17.37
N GLY A 224 7.84 -21.38 -16.39
CA GLY A 224 8.64 -21.28 -15.17
C GLY A 224 9.90 -20.44 -15.30
N ASP A 225 10.07 -19.65 -16.37
CA ASP A 225 11.18 -18.70 -16.48
C ASP A 225 10.88 -17.45 -15.65
N VAL A 226 11.87 -16.96 -14.91
CA VAL A 226 11.72 -15.74 -14.09
C VAL A 226 11.71 -14.49 -14.98
N ILE A 227 10.81 -13.56 -14.66
CA ILE A 227 10.72 -12.23 -15.28
C ILE A 227 11.20 -11.21 -14.26
N ASP A 228 12.17 -10.37 -14.65
CA ASP A 228 12.80 -9.43 -13.72
C ASP A 228 13.40 -8.22 -14.43
N ALA A 229 13.61 -7.11 -13.68
CA ALA A 229 14.46 -5.99 -14.06
C ALA A 229 15.95 -6.43 -14.06
N CYS A 230 16.80 -5.67 -14.75
CA CYS A 230 18.22 -6.01 -14.86
C CYS A 230 19.07 -4.73 -14.89
N GLN A 231 20.41 -4.88 -15.02
CA GLN A 231 21.36 -3.76 -15.10
C GLN A 231 20.94 -2.77 -16.20
N GLY A 232 20.87 -1.49 -15.85
CA GLY A 232 20.41 -0.41 -16.71
C GLY A 232 18.94 -0.03 -16.53
N ASP A 233 18.11 -0.86 -15.84
CA ASP A 233 16.76 -0.51 -15.43
C ASP A 233 16.74 0.27 -14.09
N SER A 234 17.84 0.34 -13.38
CA SER A 234 18.05 1.07 -12.11
C SER A 234 17.48 2.49 -12.17
N GLY A 235 16.76 2.89 -11.13
CA GLY A 235 16.07 4.19 -11.09
C GLY A 235 14.76 4.23 -11.86
N GLY A 236 14.45 3.20 -12.65
CA GLY A 236 13.21 3.06 -13.40
C GLY A 236 11.99 2.74 -12.53
N PRO A 237 10.78 2.76 -13.10
CA PRO A 237 9.53 2.66 -12.35
C PRO A 237 9.10 1.22 -12.07
N LEU A 238 8.55 1.00 -10.88
CA LEU A 238 7.58 -0.05 -10.60
C LEU A 238 6.20 0.60 -10.53
N LEU A 239 5.29 0.24 -11.42
CA LEU A 239 3.98 0.88 -11.58
C LEU A 239 2.84 -0.06 -11.21
N ALA A 240 1.80 0.48 -10.59
CA ALA A 240 0.50 -0.17 -10.43
C ALA A 240 -0.61 0.66 -11.07
N GLY A 241 -1.75 0.01 -11.37
CA GLY A 241 -2.91 0.65 -11.99
C GLY A 241 -2.70 1.00 -13.46
N ASP A 242 -3.77 1.51 -14.09
CA ASP A 242 -3.81 1.85 -15.51
C ASP A 242 -4.36 3.27 -15.73
N GLY A 243 -3.97 3.90 -16.84
CA GLY A 243 -4.46 5.23 -17.23
C GLY A 243 -4.23 6.28 -16.13
N ALA A 244 -5.26 7.01 -15.75
CA ALA A 244 -5.21 8.04 -14.70
C ALA A 244 -5.05 7.47 -13.28
N ALA A 245 -5.38 6.19 -13.08
CA ALA A 245 -5.20 5.49 -11.81
C ALA A 245 -3.77 4.98 -11.61
N ARG A 246 -2.86 5.22 -12.56
CA ARG A 246 -1.47 4.74 -12.48
C ARG A 246 -0.71 5.41 -11.35
N ARG A 247 0.04 4.59 -10.59
CA ARG A 247 0.86 5.01 -9.45
C ARG A 247 2.27 4.48 -9.56
N LEU A 248 3.24 5.31 -9.23
CA LEU A 248 4.62 4.87 -9.00
C LEU A 248 4.71 4.25 -7.60
N VAL A 249 4.89 2.93 -7.57
CA VAL A 249 4.92 2.10 -6.34
C VAL A 249 6.33 1.99 -5.80
N GLY A 250 7.30 1.85 -6.71
CA GLY A 250 8.70 1.68 -6.38
C GLY A 250 9.64 2.21 -7.45
N VAL A 251 10.91 2.33 -7.07
CA VAL A 251 12.03 2.65 -7.95
C VAL A 251 12.96 1.45 -7.99
N VAL A 252 13.34 0.98 -9.19
CA VAL A 252 14.26 -0.15 -9.37
C VAL A 252 15.56 0.13 -8.64
N SER A 253 15.92 -0.74 -7.69
CA SER A 253 17.08 -0.57 -6.83
C SER A 253 18.14 -1.66 -7.08
N TRP A 254 17.89 -2.90 -6.65
CA TRP A 254 18.86 -3.98 -6.76
C TRP A 254 18.19 -5.36 -6.86
N GLY A 255 19.02 -6.39 -7.07
CA GLY A 255 18.63 -7.80 -7.04
C GLY A 255 19.88 -8.67 -6.93
N GLU A 256 19.72 -9.91 -6.47
CA GLU A 256 20.85 -10.87 -6.34
C GLU A 256 21.53 -11.13 -7.70
N LYS A 257 20.73 -11.39 -8.72
CA LYS A 257 21.10 -11.50 -10.15
C LYS A 257 19.84 -11.29 -10.97
N CYS A 258 20.01 -10.87 -12.23
CA CYS A 258 18.84 -10.74 -13.10
C CYS A 258 18.15 -12.10 -13.31
N ALA A 259 16.84 -12.13 -13.14
CA ALA A 259 15.99 -13.32 -13.29
C ALA A 259 16.49 -14.54 -12.47
N SER A 260 16.97 -14.28 -11.26
CA SER A 260 17.34 -15.33 -10.31
C SER A 260 16.11 -15.87 -9.57
N LEU A 261 16.34 -16.80 -8.65
CA LEU A 261 15.28 -17.27 -7.73
C LEU A 261 15.06 -16.33 -6.53
N PHE A 262 15.57 -15.10 -6.59
CA PHE A 262 15.26 -14.02 -5.68
C PHE A 262 14.44 -12.95 -6.42
N PRO A 263 13.46 -12.29 -5.77
CA PRO A 263 12.72 -11.20 -6.41
C PRO A 263 13.60 -9.96 -6.62
N GLY A 264 13.25 -9.12 -7.58
CA GLY A 264 13.81 -7.78 -7.68
C GLY A 264 13.40 -6.92 -6.49
N VAL A 265 14.29 -6.04 -6.04
CA VAL A 265 14.09 -5.14 -4.90
C VAL A 265 13.97 -3.70 -5.40
N TYR A 266 12.96 -3.01 -4.94
CA TYR A 266 12.60 -1.65 -5.33
C TYR A 266 12.51 -0.77 -4.08
N THR A 267 12.98 0.47 -4.15
CA THR A 267 12.71 1.45 -3.09
C THR A 267 11.22 1.72 -3.00
N ARG A 268 10.62 1.57 -1.83
CA ARG A 268 9.18 1.74 -1.60
C ARG A 268 8.81 3.22 -1.56
N ILE A 269 8.14 3.74 -2.59
CA ILE A 269 7.78 5.16 -2.69
C ILE A 269 6.97 5.66 -1.49
N SER A 270 6.02 4.87 -1.00
CA SER A 270 5.18 5.27 0.14
C SER A 270 5.95 5.45 1.46
N ALA A 271 7.19 4.97 1.56
CA ALA A 271 8.07 5.18 2.71
C ALA A 271 8.94 6.44 2.59
N GLU A 272 9.06 7.03 1.39
CA GLU A 272 10.04 8.07 1.08
C GLU A 272 9.45 9.50 1.07
N PHE A 273 8.19 9.67 1.43
CA PHE A 273 7.51 10.97 1.36
C PHE A 273 8.18 12.06 2.19
N ASP A 274 8.73 11.73 3.38
CA ASP A 274 9.44 12.70 4.23
C ASP A 274 10.71 13.23 3.55
N PHE A 275 11.46 12.34 2.90
CA PHE A 275 12.61 12.74 2.10
C PHE A 275 12.19 13.58 0.90
N LEU A 276 11.18 13.15 0.15
CA LEU A 276 10.71 13.86 -1.04
C LEU A 276 10.22 15.29 -0.72
N ARG A 277 9.62 15.49 0.46
CA ARG A 277 9.25 16.81 0.96
C ARG A 277 10.48 17.65 1.37
N SER A 278 11.34 17.09 2.20
CA SER A 278 12.51 17.78 2.70
C SER A 278 13.49 18.19 1.59
N SER A 279 13.54 17.41 0.50
CA SER A 279 14.32 17.72 -0.70
C SER A 279 13.71 18.80 -1.58
N GLY A 280 12.43 19.17 -1.35
CA GLY A 280 11.66 20.10 -2.20
C GLY A 280 11.08 19.45 -3.47
N ALA A 281 11.12 18.11 -3.57
CA ALA A 281 10.55 17.35 -4.70
C ALA A 281 9.02 17.39 -4.69
N LEU A 282 8.42 17.40 -3.50
CA LEU A 282 7.00 17.62 -3.29
C LEU A 282 6.79 19.02 -2.73
N THR A 283 5.95 19.80 -3.38
CA THR A 283 5.53 21.11 -2.85
C THR A 283 4.54 20.86 -1.72
N VAL A 284 4.90 21.28 -0.52
CA VAL A 284 3.93 21.34 0.59
C VAL A 284 2.94 22.45 0.24
N SER A 285 1.68 22.10 0.08
CA SER A 285 0.57 23.04 -0.11
C SER A 285 -0.34 23.04 1.12
N THR A 286 -1.19 24.05 1.25
CA THR A 286 -2.32 24.00 2.20
C THR A 286 -3.15 22.74 1.88
N PRO A 287 -3.58 21.95 2.89
CA PRO A 287 -4.38 20.77 2.62
C PRO A 287 -5.64 21.08 1.82
N THR A 288 -6.00 20.23 0.89
CA THR A 288 -7.32 20.27 0.26
C THR A 288 -8.39 19.68 1.18
N GLN A 289 -9.64 19.90 0.83
CA GLN A 289 -10.78 19.37 1.59
C GLN A 289 -10.66 17.86 1.78
N PRO A 290 -10.82 17.34 3.02
CA PRO A 290 -10.85 15.90 3.26
C PRO A 290 -11.89 15.19 2.37
N PRO A 291 -11.50 14.16 1.60
CA PRO A 291 -12.40 13.45 0.70
C PRO A 291 -13.38 12.53 1.44
N GLY A 292 -13.00 12.07 2.65
CA GLY A 292 -13.80 11.16 3.46
C GLY A 292 -13.90 11.66 4.91
N VAL A 293 -15.15 11.72 5.41
CA VAL A 293 -15.46 11.85 6.83
C VAL A 293 -16.45 10.76 7.17
N SER A 294 -16.11 9.89 8.11
CA SER A 294 -17.00 8.83 8.58
C SER A 294 -17.18 8.92 10.09
N ALA A 295 -18.36 8.54 10.58
CA ALA A 295 -18.70 8.62 11.99
C ALA A 295 -19.31 7.32 12.47
N LEU A 296 -18.81 6.81 13.60
CA LEU A 296 -19.35 5.68 14.32
C LEU A 296 -19.99 6.16 15.62
N SER A 297 -21.29 6.01 15.73
CA SER A 297 -22.05 6.35 16.93
C SER A 297 -21.85 5.32 18.05
N ARG A 298 -21.66 5.81 19.28
CA ARG A 298 -21.55 5.02 20.51
C ARG A 298 -22.37 5.68 21.63
N ASN A 299 -22.37 5.07 22.81
CA ASN A 299 -23.05 5.65 23.96
C ASN A 299 -22.38 6.96 24.40
N GLN A 300 -23.11 8.08 24.25
CA GLN A 300 -22.65 9.44 24.55
C GLN A 300 -21.34 9.84 23.83
N GLU A 301 -21.02 9.19 22.71
CA GLU A 301 -19.78 9.37 21.97
C GLU A 301 -20.01 9.21 20.46
N ILE A 302 -19.31 10.00 19.67
CA ILE A 302 -19.13 9.78 18.22
C ILE A 302 -17.63 9.64 17.95
N VAL A 303 -17.23 8.52 17.39
CA VAL A 303 -15.86 8.31 16.88
C VAL A 303 -15.83 8.70 15.42
N VAL A 304 -14.99 9.65 15.05
CA VAL A 304 -14.90 10.18 13.69
C VAL A 304 -13.54 9.81 13.10
N THR A 305 -13.58 9.27 11.90
CA THR A 305 -12.38 9.04 11.08
C THR A 305 -12.42 10.01 9.89
N VAL A 306 -11.32 10.70 9.67
CA VAL A 306 -11.15 11.67 8.58
C VAL A 306 -10.00 11.20 7.71
N ASP A 307 -10.24 11.13 6.41
CA ASP A 307 -9.22 10.79 5.41
C ASP A 307 -8.63 12.07 4.82
N ALA A 308 -7.29 12.15 4.72
CA ALA A 308 -6.62 13.22 3.99
C ALA A 308 -6.79 13.03 2.47
N ALA A 309 -6.77 14.13 1.75
CA ALA A 309 -6.68 14.05 0.29
C ALA A 309 -5.33 13.46 -0.13
N ALA A 310 -5.35 12.64 -1.18
CA ALA A 310 -4.16 12.02 -1.77
C ALA A 310 -3.43 12.98 -2.74
N ASP A 311 -3.40 14.28 -2.42
CA ASP A 311 -2.84 15.34 -3.25
C ASP A 311 -1.42 15.76 -2.86
N GLY A 312 -0.82 15.06 -1.88
CA GLY A 312 0.51 15.38 -1.35
C GLY A 312 0.56 16.59 -0.42
N SER A 313 -0.60 17.17 -0.05
CA SER A 313 -0.68 18.36 0.81
C SER A 313 -0.46 18.12 2.30
N ASP A 314 -0.19 16.90 2.72
CA ASP A 314 0.22 16.50 4.08
C ASP A 314 -0.54 17.16 5.24
N ALA A 315 -1.76 16.73 5.43
CA ALA A 315 -2.46 17.04 6.65
C ALA A 315 -1.76 16.39 7.87
N THR A 316 -1.33 17.21 8.81
CA THR A 316 -0.74 16.72 10.08
C THR A 316 -1.77 16.57 11.17
N ASN A 317 -2.87 17.35 11.09
CA ASN A 317 -3.96 17.34 12.04
C ASN A 317 -5.32 17.45 11.33
N PHE A 318 -6.33 16.84 11.94
CA PHE A 318 -7.73 16.99 11.54
C PHE A 318 -8.53 17.55 12.72
N THR A 319 -9.17 18.70 12.53
CA THR A 319 -10.11 19.25 13.50
C THR A 319 -11.51 18.80 13.11
N VAL A 320 -12.16 18.07 14.00
CA VAL A 320 -13.52 17.57 13.85
C VAL A 320 -14.43 18.36 14.76
N ASN A 321 -15.54 18.85 14.23
CA ASN A 321 -16.58 19.54 14.98
C ASN A 321 -17.90 18.79 14.87
N ALA A 322 -18.66 18.72 15.97
CA ALA A 322 -20.04 18.23 16.01
C ALA A 322 -20.94 19.35 16.54
N LEU A 323 -21.97 19.70 15.77
CA LEU A 323 -22.93 20.73 16.12
C LEU A 323 -24.30 20.11 16.38
N GLY A 324 -24.82 20.30 17.59
CA GLY A 324 -26.17 19.92 17.97
C GLY A 324 -27.22 20.89 17.44
N ALA A 325 -28.46 20.46 17.40
CA ALA A 325 -29.61 21.26 16.89
C ALA A 325 -29.86 22.56 17.67
N GLN A 326 -29.39 22.63 18.93
CA GLN A 326 -29.54 23.81 19.80
C GLN A 326 -28.35 24.76 19.74
N GLY A 327 -27.38 24.50 18.84
CA GLY A 327 -26.14 25.30 18.69
C GLY A 327 -25.02 24.89 19.61
N ASP A 328 -25.19 23.85 20.40
CA ASP A 328 -24.09 23.29 21.22
C ASP A 328 -23.02 22.68 20.32
N ALA A 329 -21.77 23.01 20.57
CA ALA A 329 -20.64 22.59 19.75
C ALA A 329 -19.61 21.79 20.58
N TRP A 330 -19.18 20.68 20.04
CA TRP A 330 -18.10 19.84 20.54
C TRP A 330 -17.04 19.68 19.46
N SER A 331 -15.81 19.45 19.88
CA SER A 331 -14.71 19.20 18.95
C SER A 331 -13.72 18.17 19.48
N CYS A 332 -13.00 17.55 18.55
CA CYS A 332 -11.79 16.78 18.83
C CYS A 332 -10.75 17.01 17.73
N VAL A 333 -9.50 16.73 18.05
CA VAL A 333 -8.40 16.80 17.07
C VAL A 333 -7.81 15.41 16.92
N ALA A 334 -7.74 14.94 15.68
CA ALA A 334 -7.03 13.74 15.31
C ALA A 334 -5.70 14.14 14.68
N THR A 335 -4.62 13.50 15.10
CA THR A 335 -3.31 13.64 14.47
C THR A 335 -3.13 12.46 13.51
N ALA A 336 -2.72 12.74 12.29
CA ALA A 336 -2.30 11.70 11.39
C ALA A 336 -1.04 11.03 11.95
N ALA A 337 -1.06 9.72 12.12
CA ALA A 337 0.16 9.00 12.48
C ALA A 337 1.16 9.09 11.32
N PRO A 338 2.48 9.11 11.59
CA PRO A 338 3.49 9.10 10.54
C PRO A 338 3.23 8.00 9.52
N GLY A 339 3.19 8.35 8.24
CA GLY A 339 2.91 7.40 7.14
C GLY A 339 1.43 7.03 6.96
N THR A 340 0.49 7.65 7.69
CA THR A 340 -0.95 7.47 7.48
C THR A 340 -1.59 8.74 6.93
N THR A 341 -2.63 8.57 6.12
CA THR A 341 -3.42 9.67 5.53
C THR A 341 -4.79 9.79 6.19
N SER A 342 -5.02 9.15 7.32
CA SER A 342 -6.26 9.26 8.08
C SER A 342 -5.97 9.52 9.56
N GLY A 343 -6.87 10.25 10.20
CA GLY A 343 -6.86 10.49 11.63
C GLY A 343 -8.19 10.11 12.25
N THR A 344 -8.16 9.60 13.47
CA THR A 344 -9.37 9.25 14.21
C THR A 344 -9.39 9.94 15.56
N CYS A 345 -10.52 10.54 15.92
CA CYS A 345 -10.75 11.06 17.26
C CYS A 345 -12.17 10.78 17.75
N ALA A 346 -12.39 10.94 19.06
CA ALA A 346 -13.66 10.67 19.71
C ALA A 346 -14.22 11.94 20.39
N ILE A 347 -15.43 12.31 20.01
CA ILE A 347 -16.19 13.38 20.67
C ILE A 347 -17.06 12.73 21.75
N LYS A 348 -16.85 13.09 22.99
CA LYS A 348 -17.52 12.51 24.18
C LYS A 348 -18.45 13.50 24.86
N GLY A 349 -19.33 12.99 25.74
CA GLY A 349 -20.26 13.80 26.50
C GLY A 349 -21.46 14.27 25.70
N LEU A 350 -21.74 13.61 24.59
CA LEU A 350 -22.90 13.88 23.75
C LEU A 350 -24.18 13.30 24.35
N VAL A 351 -25.31 13.86 23.98
CA VAL A 351 -26.63 13.35 24.40
C VAL A 351 -27.05 12.24 23.43
N ASN A 352 -27.44 11.08 23.96
CA ASN A 352 -27.95 9.99 23.13
C ASN A 352 -29.28 10.39 22.48
N ASP A 353 -29.51 9.82 21.30
CA ASP A 353 -30.73 9.99 20.50
C ASP A 353 -30.96 11.44 19.96
N VAL A 354 -29.89 12.27 20.06
CA VAL A 354 -29.83 13.60 19.45
C VAL A 354 -28.91 13.58 18.24
N PRO A 355 -29.38 14.00 17.05
CA PRO A 355 -28.51 14.05 15.86
C PRO A 355 -27.54 15.25 15.94
N TYR A 356 -26.29 15.01 15.59
CA TYR A 356 -25.22 16.00 15.48
C TYR A 356 -24.76 16.10 14.03
N GLN A 357 -24.49 17.33 13.58
CA GLN A 357 -23.86 17.59 12.28
C GLN A 357 -22.36 17.59 12.46
N VAL A 358 -21.69 16.60 11.87
CA VAL A 358 -20.23 16.43 12.00
C VAL A 358 -19.54 16.98 10.76
N THR A 359 -18.55 17.84 10.99
CA THR A 359 -17.70 18.41 9.95
C THR A 359 -16.24 18.22 10.30
N ALA A 360 -15.36 18.24 9.29
CA ALA A 360 -13.92 18.13 9.52
C ALA A 360 -13.13 19.08 8.61
N THR A 361 -11.99 19.55 9.13
CA THR A 361 -10.95 20.26 8.36
C THR A 361 -9.62 19.55 8.56
N ALA A 362 -8.77 19.59 7.52
CA ALA A 362 -7.39 19.15 7.57
C ALA A 362 -6.47 20.35 7.71
N SER A 363 -5.36 20.24 8.45
CA SER A 363 -4.38 21.33 8.60
C SER A 363 -2.95 20.82 8.56
N ASN A 364 -2.06 21.69 8.10
CA ASN A 364 -0.60 21.57 8.16
C ASN A 364 0.02 22.92 8.55
N ALA A 365 1.36 23.01 8.48
CA ALA A 365 2.08 24.24 8.84
C ALA A 365 1.75 25.46 7.92
N LEU A 366 1.19 25.24 6.74
CA LEU A 366 0.85 26.29 5.76
C LEU A 366 -0.58 26.79 5.87
N GLY A 367 -1.47 26.04 6.54
CA GLY A 367 -2.85 26.45 6.74
C GLY A 367 -3.84 25.31 6.89
N THR A 368 -5.13 25.66 6.73
CA THR A 368 -6.27 24.76 6.93
C THR A 368 -7.06 24.61 5.64
N SER A 369 -7.55 23.42 5.37
CA SER A 369 -8.39 23.09 4.22
C SER A 369 -9.78 23.72 4.28
N PRO A 370 -10.53 23.75 3.18
CA PRO A 370 -11.97 23.86 3.22
C PRO A 370 -12.60 22.76 4.10
N THR A 371 -13.80 23.04 4.65
CA THR A 371 -14.52 22.12 5.53
C THR A 371 -15.19 21.00 4.73
N ALA A 372 -14.98 19.74 5.15
CA ALA A 372 -15.67 18.56 4.67
C ALA A 372 -16.92 18.25 5.52
N GLY A 373 -17.93 17.65 4.93
CA GLY A 373 -19.23 17.40 5.55
C GLY A 373 -20.24 18.50 5.23
N PRO A 374 -21.32 18.66 6.00
CA PRO A 374 -21.63 17.89 7.19
C PRO A 374 -22.14 16.47 6.91
N ILE A 375 -21.85 15.54 7.82
CA ILE A 375 -22.51 14.24 7.93
C ILE A 375 -23.30 14.18 9.23
N SER A 376 -24.45 13.49 9.24
CA SER A 376 -25.26 13.33 10.46
C SER A 376 -24.84 12.08 11.22
N ALA A 377 -24.63 12.23 12.54
CA ALA A 377 -24.35 11.10 13.43
C ALA A 377 -25.17 11.26 14.72
N THR A 378 -25.77 10.17 15.20
CA THR A 378 -26.61 10.17 16.39
C THR A 378 -26.03 9.20 17.41
N PRO A 379 -25.49 9.66 18.56
CA PRO A 379 -25.10 8.79 19.66
C PRO A 379 -26.29 7.95 20.10
N THR A 380 -26.04 6.72 20.51
CA THR A 380 -27.10 5.79 20.90
C THR A 380 -26.81 5.20 22.25
N THR A 381 -27.87 4.83 22.99
CA THR A 381 -27.71 4.17 24.28
C THR A 381 -26.97 2.83 24.16
N LEU A 382 -26.33 2.38 25.26
CA LEU A 382 -25.76 1.04 25.31
C LEU A 382 -26.84 -0.01 25.06
N PRO A 383 -26.47 -1.17 24.49
CA PRO A 383 -27.41 -2.28 24.36
C PRO A 383 -27.88 -2.71 25.74
N THR A 384 -29.04 -3.34 25.81
CA THR A 384 -29.58 -3.93 27.04
C THR A 384 -29.51 -5.43 26.95
N ALA A 385 -28.79 -6.07 27.88
CA ALA A 385 -28.75 -7.52 27.97
C ALA A 385 -29.99 -8.05 28.68
N GLY A 386 -30.74 -8.92 28.03
CA GLY A 386 -31.86 -9.62 28.65
C GLY A 386 -31.39 -10.52 29.80
N GLY A 387 -32.18 -10.58 30.88
CA GLY A 387 -31.84 -11.40 32.05
C GLY A 387 -31.84 -12.90 31.77
N ILE A 388 -31.07 -13.69 32.53
CA ILE A 388 -31.15 -15.15 32.53
C ILE A 388 -32.48 -15.55 33.19
N THR A 389 -33.39 -16.16 32.44
CA THR A 389 -34.75 -16.48 32.88
C THR A 389 -34.87 -17.91 33.42
N LYS A 390 -34.05 -18.82 32.95
CA LYS A 390 -34.09 -20.25 33.34
C LYS A 390 -32.76 -20.93 33.13
N THR A 391 -32.41 -21.86 34.01
CA THR A 391 -31.27 -22.76 33.81
C THR A 391 -31.71 -24.23 34.01
N LYS A 392 -31.14 -25.15 33.23
CA LYS A 392 -31.39 -26.59 33.35
C LYS A 392 -30.12 -27.38 33.09
N ARG A 393 -29.74 -28.21 34.06
CA ARG A 393 -28.66 -29.20 33.87
C ARG A 393 -29.14 -30.33 32.95
N LEU A 394 -28.32 -30.73 32.02
CA LEU A 394 -28.57 -31.87 31.11
C LEU A 394 -27.82 -33.10 31.60
N LYS A 395 -28.23 -34.30 31.10
CA LYS A 395 -27.68 -35.61 31.53
C LYS A 395 -26.16 -35.72 31.35
N ASN A 396 -25.59 -35.09 30.34
CA ASN A 396 -24.16 -35.08 30.03
C ASN A 396 -23.34 -33.98 30.76
N SER A 397 -23.85 -33.45 31.87
CA SER A 397 -23.25 -32.37 32.64
C SER A 397 -23.15 -31.03 31.91
N GLN A 398 -23.85 -30.84 30.82
CA GLN A 398 -24.04 -29.55 30.18
C GLN A 398 -25.07 -28.70 30.94
N LEU A 399 -24.96 -27.38 30.80
CA LEU A 399 -25.95 -26.46 31.35
C LEU A 399 -26.69 -25.75 30.20
N ARG A 400 -28.00 -25.90 30.16
CA ARG A 400 -28.84 -25.10 29.27
C ARG A 400 -29.34 -23.88 30.00
N VAL A 401 -29.18 -22.73 29.36
CA VAL A 401 -29.57 -21.43 29.86
C VAL A 401 -30.54 -20.78 28.89
N TRP A 402 -31.61 -20.18 29.36
CA TRP A 402 -32.53 -19.35 28.60
C TRP A 402 -32.37 -17.90 29.05
N VAL A 403 -32.41 -17.00 28.10
CA VAL A 403 -32.26 -15.56 28.29
C VAL A 403 -33.50 -14.85 27.77
N ALA A 404 -33.87 -13.75 28.37
CA ALA A 404 -34.84 -12.81 27.80
C ALA A 404 -34.25 -12.12 26.55
N ALA A 405 -35.11 -11.54 25.76
CA ALA A 405 -34.69 -10.73 24.61
C ALA A 405 -33.77 -9.58 25.06
N SER A 406 -32.77 -9.32 24.28
CA SER A 406 -31.88 -8.17 24.41
C SER A 406 -32.29 -7.09 23.41
N ASP A 407 -31.92 -5.84 23.69
CA ASP A 407 -32.15 -4.71 22.79
C ASP A 407 -30.79 -4.09 22.42
N ALA A 408 -30.57 -3.90 21.12
CA ALA A 408 -29.38 -3.27 20.59
C ALA A 408 -29.41 -1.73 20.72
N ASN A 409 -30.57 -1.17 21.09
CA ASN A 409 -30.80 0.26 21.28
C ASN A 409 -30.24 1.09 20.09
N GLY A 410 -30.66 0.71 18.87
CA GLY A 410 -30.27 1.37 17.64
C GLY A 410 -28.95 0.91 17.02
N GLY A 411 -28.16 0.09 17.73
CA GLY A 411 -26.96 -0.56 17.17
C GLY A 411 -27.27 -1.93 16.55
N GLU A 412 -26.27 -2.55 15.94
CA GLU A 412 -26.33 -3.94 15.48
C GLU A 412 -25.62 -4.85 16.49
N PHE A 413 -26.21 -6.01 16.80
CA PHE A 413 -25.56 -7.01 17.64
C PHE A 413 -24.36 -7.61 16.91
N THR A 414 -23.19 -7.56 17.55
CA THR A 414 -21.95 -8.18 17.09
C THR A 414 -21.62 -9.43 17.88
N ALA A 415 -22.12 -9.55 19.12
CA ALA A 415 -22.02 -10.76 19.94
C ALA A 415 -23.22 -10.87 20.89
N ASP A 416 -23.67 -12.09 21.11
CA ASP A 416 -24.72 -12.47 22.08
C ASP A 416 -24.29 -13.79 22.71
N LEU A 417 -23.89 -13.78 23.99
CA LEU A 417 -23.35 -14.94 24.64
C LEU A 417 -23.72 -15.05 26.12
N VAL A 418 -23.72 -16.27 26.66
CA VAL A 418 -23.76 -16.51 28.10
C VAL A 418 -22.40 -16.97 28.56
N ARG A 419 -21.89 -16.32 29.59
CA ARG A 419 -20.63 -16.65 30.25
C ARG A 419 -20.87 -17.04 31.70
N CYS A 420 -20.36 -18.21 32.14
CA CYS A 420 -20.41 -18.69 33.51
C CYS A 420 -19.00 -18.87 34.05
N VAL A 421 -18.70 -18.24 35.18
CA VAL A 421 -17.41 -18.29 35.84
C VAL A 421 -17.57 -19.00 37.21
N SER A 422 -16.70 -19.96 37.53
CA SER A 422 -16.72 -20.64 38.83
C SER A 422 -16.39 -19.67 39.97
N ALA A 423 -16.90 -19.95 41.16
CA ALA A 423 -16.73 -19.08 42.33
C ALA A 423 -15.25 -18.77 42.69
N ASN A 424 -14.32 -19.62 42.30
CA ASN A 424 -12.87 -19.41 42.46
C ASN A 424 -12.18 -18.80 41.21
N GLY A 425 -12.95 -18.37 40.20
CA GLY A 425 -12.44 -17.74 38.99
C GLY A 425 -11.72 -18.67 37.99
N ARG A 426 -11.43 -19.94 38.37
CA ARG A 426 -10.54 -20.82 37.61
C ARG A 426 -11.18 -21.49 36.39
N ILE A 427 -12.52 -21.54 36.31
CA ILE A 427 -13.24 -22.18 35.22
C ILE A 427 -14.20 -21.19 34.64
N THR A 428 -14.00 -20.90 33.34
CA THR A 428 -14.95 -20.12 32.53
C THR A 428 -15.55 -21.02 31.47
N ARG A 429 -16.86 -20.91 31.24
CA ARG A 429 -17.59 -21.54 30.16
C ARG A 429 -18.47 -20.49 29.49
N GLN A 430 -18.36 -20.37 28.19
CA GLN A 430 -19.19 -19.45 27.39
C GLN A 430 -19.65 -20.11 26.10
N ALA A 431 -20.75 -19.65 25.57
CA ALA A 431 -21.24 -20.02 24.26
C ALA A 431 -22.25 -18.97 23.76
N ALA A 432 -22.38 -18.87 22.44
CA ALA A 432 -23.31 -17.95 21.79
C ALA A 432 -24.75 -18.37 22.05
N VAL A 433 -25.62 -17.36 22.19
CA VAL A 433 -27.06 -17.52 22.32
C VAL A 433 -27.65 -17.73 20.93
N ALA A 434 -28.58 -18.68 20.81
CA ALA A 434 -29.36 -18.88 19.60
C ALA A 434 -30.82 -19.07 19.96
N ASN A 435 -31.70 -18.24 19.40
CA ASN A 435 -33.14 -18.26 19.67
C ASN A 435 -33.48 -18.20 21.17
N GLY A 436 -32.86 -17.28 21.91
CA GLY A 436 -33.08 -17.05 23.33
C GLY A 436 -32.58 -18.15 24.25
N LYS A 437 -31.73 -19.06 23.80
CA LYS A 437 -31.18 -20.15 24.59
C LYS A 437 -29.76 -20.50 24.16
N VAL A 438 -29.01 -21.08 25.11
CA VAL A 438 -27.64 -21.56 24.87
C VAL A 438 -27.41 -22.83 25.66
N THR A 439 -26.53 -23.71 25.16
CA THR A 439 -26.06 -24.89 25.88
C THR A 439 -24.56 -24.76 26.12
N LEU A 440 -24.20 -24.51 27.37
CA LEU A 440 -22.81 -24.45 27.78
C LEU A 440 -22.18 -25.85 27.83
N PRO A 441 -20.89 -25.97 27.45
CA PRO A 441 -20.19 -27.26 27.47
C PRO A 441 -20.09 -27.81 28.87
N LYS A 442 -19.59 -29.05 29.00
CA LYS A 442 -19.49 -29.81 30.24
C LYS A 442 -19.03 -28.97 31.44
N MET A 443 -19.94 -28.80 32.43
CA MET A 443 -19.71 -28.07 33.66
C MET A 443 -19.22 -29.05 34.75
N ARG A 444 -18.18 -28.67 35.49
CA ARG A 444 -17.73 -29.42 36.69
C ARG A 444 -18.65 -29.11 37.86
N PRO A 445 -18.74 -30.02 38.87
CA PRO A 445 -19.44 -29.67 40.12
C PRO A 445 -18.91 -28.40 40.77
N GLY A 446 -19.79 -27.53 41.26
CA GLY A 446 -19.42 -26.27 41.84
C GLY A 446 -20.47 -25.18 41.76
N LYS A 447 -20.15 -23.97 42.28
CA LYS A 447 -20.98 -22.78 42.15
C LYS A 447 -20.41 -21.93 41.01
N TYR A 448 -21.28 -21.39 40.15
CA TYR A 448 -20.96 -20.53 39.03
C TYR A 448 -21.81 -19.27 39.08
N GLN A 449 -21.18 -18.14 38.76
CA GLN A 449 -21.90 -16.92 38.39
C GLN A 449 -22.03 -16.90 36.89
N CYS A 450 -23.26 -16.84 36.38
CA CYS A 450 -23.58 -16.77 34.96
C CYS A 450 -24.16 -15.41 34.63
N ILE A 451 -23.68 -14.80 33.57
CA ILE A 451 -24.17 -13.55 33.01
C ILE A 451 -24.55 -13.77 31.55
N HIS A 452 -25.55 -13.07 31.09
CA HIS A 452 -25.83 -12.88 29.67
C HIS A 452 -25.15 -11.59 29.26
N GLU A 453 -24.30 -11.65 28.24
CA GLU A 453 -23.50 -10.54 27.75
C GLU A 453 -23.84 -10.32 26.28
N VAL A 454 -24.17 -9.10 25.91
CA VAL A 454 -24.42 -8.68 24.54
C VAL A 454 -23.47 -7.55 24.16
N THR A 455 -22.94 -7.63 22.96
CA THR A 455 -22.16 -6.56 22.35
C THR A 455 -22.88 -6.10 21.09
N ALA A 456 -23.05 -4.81 20.98
CA ALA A 456 -23.53 -4.16 19.76
C ALA A 456 -22.53 -3.13 19.29
N THR A 457 -22.73 -2.54 18.13
CA THR A 457 -21.88 -1.46 17.61
C THR A 457 -21.79 -0.26 18.57
N THR A 458 -22.79 -0.08 19.44
CA THR A 458 -22.87 0.98 20.46
C THR A 458 -22.16 0.67 21.75
N GLY A 459 -21.73 -0.58 21.99
CA GLY A 459 -20.99 -1.00 23.20
C GLY A 459 -21.41 -2.39 23.71
N THR A 460 -21.04 -2.69 24.95
CA THR A 460 -21.30 -3.98 25.58
C THR A 460 -22.12 -3.80 26.85
N ALA A 461 -23.12 -4.66 27.06
CA ALA A 461 -23.90 -4.72 28.29
C ALA A 461 -23.98 -6.15 28.86
N GLN A 462 -24.19 -6.23 30.15
CA GLN A 462 -24.30 -7.51 30.88
C GLN A 462 -25.58 -7.52 31.73
N SER A 463 -26.22 -8.67 31.80
CA SER A 463 -27.34 -8.90 32.73
C SER A 463 -26.84 -8.98 34.17
N THR A 464 -27.73 -8.86 35.13
CA THR A 464 -27.47 -9.25 36.51
C THR A 464 -26.97 -10.70 36.60
N PRO A 465 -25.91 -10.97 37.36
CA PRO A 465 -25.38 -12.33 37.51
C PRO A 465 -26.39 -13.26 38.20
N VAL A 466 -26.54 -14.48 37.65
CA VAL A 466 -27.34 -15.54 38.26
C VAL A 466 -26.43 -16.64 38.81
N LEU A 467 -26.64 -16.99 40.06
CA LEU A 467 -25.89 -18.06 40.74
C LEU A 467 -26.44 -19.43 40.34
N VAL A 468 -25.62 -20.25 39.74
CA VAL A 468 -25.95 -21.63 39.32
C VAL A 468 -25.12 -22.62 40.11
N ARG A 469 -25.75 -23.60 40.76
CA ARG A 469 -25.07 -24.70 41.48
C ARG A 469 -25.11 -25.97 40.60
N ILE A 470 -23.95 -26.53 40.33
CA ILE A 470 -23.78 -27.82 39.67
C ILE A 470 -23.43 -28.86 40.76
N PRO A 471 -24.34 -29.75 41.15
CA PRO A 471 -24.05 -30.73 42.21
C PRO A 471 -23.03 -31.76 41.72
N ALA A 472 -22.29 -32.35 42.69
CA ALA A 472 -21.56 -33.58 42.46
C ALA A 472 -22.53 -34.70 42.06
N ARG A 473 -22.06 -35.65 41.25
CA ARG A 473 -22.85 -36.86 40.93
C ARG A 473 -22.90 -37.80 42.11
#